data_843ae8549ce2ed9b60f494c546aea930
#
_entry.id   843ae8549ce2ed9b60f494c546aea930
#
_cell.length_a   1.000
_cell.length_b   1.000
_cell.length_c   1.000
_cell.angle_alpha   90.00
_cell.angle_beta   90.00
_cell.angle_gamma   90.00
#
_symmetry.space_group_name_H-M   'P 1'
#
loop_
_entity.id
_entity.type
_entity.pdbx_description
1 polymer ?
#
loop_
_entity_poly.entity_id
_entity_poly.type
_entity_poly.pdbx_seq_one_letter_code
_entity_poly.pdbx_strand_id
1 'polypeptide(L)'
;MAALEHLSERDRAVLRSIFDPTATIGDVVEDTDNYAEDEPEPSTDSYKESISLCAKGVQLAEGGKLEEALEAINKGIEAAPERAAAYNDRAQLFRLMQRDDDAIADIDRVIDLTAGAKSRARALALCQRGVLLRKRGADGDARAAFTQAAHLGSSFAKKQVVDMNPYAALCNQMLSQVMRGETDIKL
;
A
#
# COMPACT_ATOMS: atom_id res chain seq x y z
N MET A 1 -14.63 -34.35 -15.24
CA MET A 1 -14.53 -33.36 -14.12
C MET A 1 -13.47 -33.74 -13.07
N ALA A 2 -12.73 -34.81 -13.19
CA ALA A 2 -11.76 -35.28 -12.18
C ALA A 2 -10.33 -34.69 -12.27
N ALA A 3 -10.02 -33.87 -13.28
CA ALA A 3 -8.64 -33.35 -13.49
C ALA A 3 -8.30 -32.09 -12.71
N LEU A 4 -9.27 -31.46 -12.04
CA LEU A 4 -9.06 -30.18 -11.33
C LEU A 4 -8.82 -30.34 -9.81
N GLU A 5 -8.97 -31.55 -9.28
CA GLU A 5 -8.88 -31.80 -7.83
C GLU A 5 -7.44 -31.80 -7.29
N HIS A 6 -6.44 -31.92 -8.17
CA HIS A 6 -5.02 -31.96 -7.78
C HIS A 6 -4.28 -30.62 -7.96
N LEU A 7 -4.96 -29.58 -8.41
CA LEU A 7 -4.36 -28.26 -8.61
C LEU A 7 -4.32 -27.48 -7.30
N SER A 8 -3.21 -26.77 -7.07
CA SER A 8 -3.12 -25.82 -5.96
C SER A 8 -4.19 -24.73 -6.08
N GLU A 9 -4.54 -24.08 -4.96
CA GLU A 9 -5.48 -22.95 -5.01
C GLU A 9 -5.01 -21.84 -5.96
N ARG A 10 -3.70 -21.63 -6.02
CA ARG A 10 -3.06 -20.70 -6.95
C ARG A 10 -3.28 -21.06 -8.40
N ASP A 11 -3.10 -22.34 -8.75
CA ASP A 11 -3.31 -22.82 -10.12
C ASP A 11 -4.78 -22.72 -10.53
N ARG A 12 -5.70 -22.98 -9.57
CA ARG A 12 -7.14 -22.80 -9.79
C ARG A 12 -7.51 -21.33 -10.00
N ALA A 13 -6.88 -20.40 -9.24
CA ALA A 13 -7.08 -18.97 -9.39
C ALA A 13 -6.58 -18.49 -10.76
N VAL A 14 -5.41 -18.95 -11.20
CA VAL A 14 -4.87 -18.66 -12.56
C VAL A 14 -5.81 -19.19 -13.63
N LEU A 15 -6.29 -20.42 -13.51
CA LEU A 15 -7.24 -20.98 -14.47
C LEU A 15 -8.56 -20.20 -14.50
N ARG A 16 -9.09 -19.78 -13.34
CA ARG A 16 -10.28 -18.94 -13.28
C ARG A 16 -10.06 -17.62 -14.01
N SER A 17 -8.89 -16.97 -13.80
CA SER A 17 -8.59 -15.68 -14.47
C SER A 17 -8.45 -15.83 -16.00
N ILE A 18 -8.09 -17.00 -16.51
CA ILE A 18 -8.03 -17.29 -17.95
C ILE A 18 -9.43 -17.48 -18.54
N PHE A 19 -10.37 -18.07 -17.79
CA PHE A 19 -11.71 -18.40 -18.28
C PHE A 19 -12.78 -17.39 -17.85
N ASP A 20 -12.47 -16.48 -16.92
CA ASP A 20 -13.36 -15.40 -16.49
C ASP A 20 -12.89 -14.07 -17.10
N PRO A 21 -13.57 -13.55 -18.13
CA PRO A 21 -13.19 -12.30 -18.78
C PRO A 21 -13.34 -11.08 -17.87
N THR A 22 -13.98 -11.23 -16.71
CA THR A 22 -14.12 -10.16 -15.70
C THR A 22 -13.03 -10.23 -14.64
N ALA A 23 -12.36 -11.38 -14.50
CA ALA A 23 -11.25 -11.54 -13.56
C ALA A 23 -10.00 -10.85 -14.12
N THR A 24 -9.42 -9.95 -13.36
CA THR A 24 -8.13 -9.35 -13.68
C THR A 24 -6.99 -10.18 -13.09
N ILE A 25 -5.78 -10.06 -13.66
CA ILE A 25 -4.58 -10.69 -13.09
C ILE A 25 -4.38 -10.24 -11.63
N GLY A 26 -4.90 -9.06 -11.26
CA GLY A 26 -4.91 -8.55 -9.89
C GLY A 26 -5.70 -9.42 -8.91
N ASP A 27 -6.73 -10.13 -9.36
CA ASP A 27 -7.56 -11.01 -8.52
C ASP A 27 -6.83 -12.30 -8.12
N VAL A 28 -5.73 -12.62 -8.82
CA VAL A 28 -4.87 -13.79 -8.53
C VAL A 28 -3.77 -13.45 -7.51
N VAL A 29 -3.57 -12.16 -7.20
CA VAL A 29 -2.59 -11.74 -6.20
C VAL A 29 -3.12 -12.09 -4.82
N GLU A 30 -2.39 -12.92 -4.09
CA GLU A 30 -2.70 -13.20 -2.69
C GLU A 30 -2.92 -11.89 -1.92
N ASP A 31 -4.08 -11.77 -1.27
CA ASP A 31 -4.52 -10.56 -0.57
C ASP A 31 -3.84 -10.40 0.81
N THR A 32 -2.82 -11.22 1.06
CA THR A 32 -2.08 -11.23 2.30
C THR A 32 -0.78 -10.42 2.16
N ASP A 33 -0.62 -9.45 3.03
CA ASP A 33 0.65 -8.77 3.20
C ASP A 33 1.70 -9.77 3.70
N ASN A 34 2.85 -9.78 3.05
CA ASN A 34 3.98 -10.63 3.41
C ASN A 34 5.21 -9.74 3.64
N TYR A 35 5.13 -8.91 4.68
CA TYR A 35 6.25 -8.08 5.10
C TYR A 35 7.36 -8.95 5.70
N ALA A 36 8.62 -8.53 5.50
CA ALA A 36 9.68 -9.06 6.31
C ALA A 36 9.40 -8.74 7.79
N GLU A 37 9.78 -9.63 8.70
CA GLU A 37 9.69 -9.37 10.13
C GLU A 37 10.46 -8.08 10.44
N ASP A 38 9.76 -7.13 11.06
CA ASP A 38 10.41 -5.91 11.55
C ASP A 38 11.37 -6.29 12.68
N GLU A 39 12.50 -5.60 12.77
CA GLU A 39 13.34 -5.70 13.95
C GLU A 39 12.51 -5.32 15.19
N PRO A 40 12.67 -6.04 16.31
CA PRO A 40 11.91 -5.75 17.52
C PRO A 40 12.14 -4.30 17.95
N GLU A 41 11.05 -3.55 18.08
CA GLU A 41 11.12 -2.17 18.57
C GLU A 41 11.76 -2.14 19.97
N PRO A 42 12.59 -1.12 20.28
CA PRO A 42 13.17 -0.98 21.60
C PRO A 42 12.10 -0.97 22.69
N SER A 43 12.26 -1.80 23.72
CA SER A 43 11.30 -1.90 24.83
C SER A 43 11.51 -0.81 25.89
N THR A 44 11.92 0.40 25.50
CA THR A 44 12.07 1.54 26.40
C THR A 44 10.71 2.14 26.77
N ASP A 45 10.64 2.82 27.91
CA ASP A 45 9.39 3.45 28.36
C ASP A 45 8.95 4.55 27.39
N SER A 46 9.89 5.30 26.81
CA SER A 46 9.60 6.30 25.78
C SER A 46 8.98 5.69 24.50
N TYR A 47 9.44 4.52 24.07
CA TYR A 47 8.81 3.82 22.94
C TYR A 47 7.39 3.35 23.26
N LYS A 48 7.16 2.81 24.45
CA LYS A 48 5.82 2.41 24.91
C LYS A 48 4.88 3.59 25.00
N GLU A 49 5.37 4.72 25.52
CA GLU A 49 4.62 5.98 25.55
C GLU A 49 4.26 6.46 24.15
N SER A 50 5.22 6.47 23.22
CA SER A 50 4.99 6.79 21.82
C SER A 50 3.90 5.90 21.18
N ILE A 51 3.97 4.59 21.39
CA ILE A 51 2.97 3.64 20.89
C ILE A 51 1.57 3.98 21.42
N SER A 52 1.46 4.22 22.74
CA SER A 52 0.20 4.54 23.38
C SER A 52 -0.41 5.85 22.88
N LEU A 53 0.43 6.89 22.73
CA LEU A 53 0.01 8.21 22.24
C LEU A 53 -0.41 8.16 20.76
N CYS A 54 0.32 7.45 19.91
CA CYS A 54 -0.05 7.27 18.51
C CYS A 54 -1.36 6.46 18.38
N ALA A 55 -1.52 5.38 19.13
CA ALA A 55 -2.76 4.61 19.14
C ALA A 55 -3.97 5.47 19.55
N LYS A 56 -3.81 6.33 20.59
CA LYS A 56 -4.83 7.30 20.96
C LYS A 56 -5.11 8.31 19.84
N GLY A 57 -4.08 8.79 19.16
CA GLY A 57 -4.22 9.67 18.01
C GLY A 57 -5.02 9.05 16.88
N VAL A 58 -4.74 7.77 16.54
CA VAL A 58 -5.50 7.03 15.51
C VAL A 58 -6.98 6.91 15.92
N GLN A 59 -7.29 6.56 17.17
CA GLN A 59 -8.67 6.48 17.65
C GLN A 59 -9.41 7.84 17.57
N LEU A 60 -8.71 8.94 17.89
CA LEU A 60 -9.27 10.29 17.76
C LEU A 60 -9.54 10.65 16.30
N ALA A 61 -8.64 10.26 15.38
CA ALA A 61 -8.81 10.48 13.95
C ALA A 61 -10.00 9.69 13.39
N GLU A 62 -10.19 8.45 13.81
CA GLU A 62 -11.36 7.62 13.46
C GLU A 62 -12.65 8.24 13.98
N GLY A 63 -12.60 8.91 15.13
CA GLY A 63 -13.71 9.69 15.68
C GLY A 63 -13.91 11.06 15.03
N GLY A 64 -13.14 11.42 14.00
CA GLY A 64 -13.22 12.71 13.30
C GLY A 64 -12.56 13.89 14.02
N LYS A 65 -11.89 13.67 15.16
CA LYS A 65 -11.22 14.71 15.96
C LYS A 65 -9.78 14.89 15.49
N LEU A 66 -9.62 15.44 14.28
CA LEU A 66 -8.34 15.46 13.58
C LEU A 66 -7.27 16.31 14.29
N GLU A 67 -7.64 17.46 14.87
CA GLU A 67 -6.70 18.32 15.59
C GLU A 67 -6.21 17.69 16.90
N GLU A 68 -7.14 17.09 17.68
CA GLU A 68 -6.76 16.37 18.91
C GLU A 68 -5.87 15.14 18.57
N ALA A 69 -6.15 14.47 17.44
CA ALA A 69 -5.35 13.38 16.93
C ALA A 69 -3.92 13.84 16.61
N LEU A 70 -3.77 15.00 15.95
CA LEU A 70 -2.48 15.56 15.59
C LEU A 70 -1.65 15.89 16.83
N GLU A 71 -2.26 16.49 17.85
CA GLU A 71 -1.58 16.74 19.12
C GLU A 71 -1.09 15.45 19.80
N ALA A 72 -1.93 14.41 19.81
CA ALA A 72 -1.57 13.12 20.41
C ALA A 72 -0.40 12.46 19.67
N ILE A 73 -0.43 12.44 18.34
CA ILE A 73 0.64 11.84 17.53
C ILE A 73 1.93 12.67 17.64
N ASN A 74 1.85 13.99 17.67
CA ASN A 74 3.03 14.84 17.86
C ASN A 74 3.74 14.52 19.19
N LYS A 75 3.00 14.40 20.29
CA LYS A 75 3.56 13.94 21.57
C LYS A 75 4.19 12.56 21.48
N GLY A 76 3.57 11.64 20.69
CA GLY A 76 4.15 10.33 20.43
C GLY A 76 5.48 10.38 19.68
N ILE A 77 5.62 11.31 18.73
CA ILE A 77 6.88 11.55 18.00
C ILE A 77 7.92 12.19 18.92
N GLU A 78 7.53 13.14 19.78
CA GLU A 78 8.43 13.75 20.77
C GLU A 78 8.99 12.72 21.76
N ALA A 79 8.16 11.76 22.18
CA ALA A 79 8.59 10.68 23.07
C ALA A 79 9.60 9.72 22.41
N ALA A 80 9.46 9.44 21.12
CA ALA A 80 10.36 8.57 20.36
C ALA A 80 10.58 9.09 18.92
N PRO A 81 11.48 10.05 18.69
CA PRO A 81 11.69 10.68 17.38
C PRO A 81 12.27 9.74 16.31
N GLU A 82 12.77 8.58 16.70
CA GLU A 82 13.32 7.56 15.80
C GLU A 82 12.28 6.53 15.36
N ARG A 83 11.08 6.57 15.93
CA ARG A 83 10.02 5.62 15.65
C ARG A 83 9.33 5.94 14.31
N ALA A 84 9.74 5.24 13.26
CA ALA A 84 9.24 5.44 11.90
C ALA A 84 7.72 5.27 11.79
N ALA A 85 7.11 4.35 12.56
CA ALA A 85 5.67 4.13 12.57
C ALA A 85 4.87 5.38 12.97
N ALA A 86 5.38 6.18 13.92
CA ALA A 86 4.70 7.40 14.37
C ALA A 86 4.57 8.45 13.26
N TYR A 87 5.59 8.58 12.41
CA TYR A 87 5.52 9.46 11.23
C TYR A 87 4.56 8.92 10.17
N ASN A 88 4.48 7.59 10.00
CA ASN A 88 3.47 7.00 9.11
C ASN A 88 2.04 7.32 9.57
N ASP A 89 1.78 7.24 10.88
CA ASP A 89 0.47 7.58 11.46
C ASP A 89 0.15 9.06 11.22
N ARG A 90 1.13 9.97 11.42
CA ARG A 90 0.95 11.39 11.17
C ARG A 90 0.77 11.71 9.68
N ALA A 91 1.51 11.06 8.80
CA ALA A 91 1.34 11.21 7.36
C ALA A 91 -0.07 10.82 6.90
N GLN A 92 -0.62 9.72 7.46
CA GLN A 92 -1.99 9.31 7.19
C GLN A 92 -3.00 10.34 7.69
N LEU A 93 -2.78 10.88 8.89
CA LEU A 93 -3.62 11.96 9.45
C LEU A 93 -3.57 13.23 8.57
N PHE A 94 -2.38 13.66 8.13
CA PHE A 94 -2.24 14.81 7.22
C PHE A 94 -2.99 14.60 5.90
N ARG A 95 -3.01 13.37 5.37
CA ARG A 95 -3.82 13.04 4.18
C ARG A 95 -5.32 13.20 4.44
N LEU A 96 -5.82 12.79 5.62
CA LEU A 96 -7.22 13.02 6.01
C LEU A 96 -7.52 14.52 6.12
N MET A 97 -6.57 15.31 6.61
CA MET A 97 -6.65 16.76 6.72
C MET A 97 -6.42 17.50 5.38
N GLN A 98 -6.22 16.78 4.27
CA GLN A 98 -5.88 17.33 2.94
C GLN A 98 -4.54 18.12 2.92
N ARG A 99 -3.64 17.85 3.85
CA ARG A 99 -2.32 18.46 3.97
C ARG A 99 -1.27 17.56 3.31
N ASP A 100 -1.37 17.41 2.00
CA ASP A 100 -0.56 16.45 1.23
C ASP A 100 0.95 16.72 1.29
N ASP A 101 1.38 17.99 1.39
CA ASP A 101 2.81 18.35 1.46
C ASP A 101 3.42 17.95 2.81
N ASP A 102 2.69 18.15 3.89
CA ASP A 102 3.11 17.72 5.22
C ASP A 102 3.16 16.18 5.31
N ALA A 103 2.21 15.51 4.67
CA ALA A 103 2.22 14.05 4.58
C ALA A 103 3.46 13.53 3.83
N ILE A 104 3.86 14.17 2.73
CA ILE A 104 5.06 13.79 1.98
C ILE A 104 6.32 13.99 2.84
N ALA A 105 6.42 15.10 3.57
CA ALA A 105 7.57 15.35 4.44
C ALA A 105 7.74 14.24 5.51
N ASP A 106 6.65 13.78 6.11
CA ASP A 106 6.68 12.68 7.06
C ASP A 106 7.03 11.34 6.39
N ILE A 107 6.48 11.08 5.21
CA ILE A 107 6.81 9.88 4.42
C ILE A 107 8.30 9.84 4.07
N ASP A 108 8.87 10.96 3.63
CA ASP A 108 10.30 11.05 3.34
C ASP A 108 11.13 10.81 4.61
N ARG A 109 10.68 11.32 5.76
CA ARG A 109 11.31 11.03 7.05
C ARG A 109 11.30 9.54 7.40
N VAL A 110 10.17 8.83 7.15
CA VAL A 110 10.11 7.37 7.34
C VAL A 110 11.11 6.66 6.43
N ILE A 111 11.18 7.06 5.16
CA ILE A 111 12.11 6.46 4.19
C ILE A 111 13.56 6.64 4.64
N ASP A 112 13.91 7.79 5.18
CA ASP A 112 15.25 8.07 5.72
C ASP A 112 15.54 7.23 6.97
N LEU A 113 14.63 7.20 7.94
CA LEU A 113 14.78 6.43 9.17
C LEU A 113 14.90 4.92 8.92
N THR A 114 14.30 4.44 7.84
CA THR A 114 14.29 3.02 7.48
C THR A 114 15.21 2.70 6.30
N ALA A 115 16.22 3.55 6.06
CA ALA A 115 17.16 3.38 4.96
C ALA A 115 17.87 2.02 5.05
N GLY A 116 17.80 1.23 3.96
CA GLY A 116 18.43 -0.11 3.90
C GLY A 116 17.64 -1.23 4.59
N ALA A 117 16.62 -0.92 5.39
CA ALA A 117 15.81 -1.93 6.05
C ALA A 117 14.65 -2.41 5.16
N LYS A 118 14.36 -3.71 5.24
CA LYS A 118 13.13 -4.30 4.68
C LYS A 118 12.05 -4.28 5.76
N SER A 119 11.53 -3.10 6.09
CA SER A 119 10.59 -2.92 7.17
C SER A 119 9.16 -2.68 6.65
N ARG A 120 8.18 -3.11 7.44
CA ARG A 120 6.77 -2.81 7.21
C ARG A 120 6.52 -1.30 7.17
N ALA A 121 7.17 -0.54 8.07
CA ALA A 121 7.04 0.92 8.11
C ALA A 121 7.45 1.56 6.78
N ARG A 122 8.57 1.10 6.17
CA ARG A 122 9.02 1.55 4.86
C ARG A 122 8.03 1.19 3.75
N ALA A 123 7.50 -0.03 3.76
CA ALA A 123 6.52 -0.46 2.76
C ALA A 123 5.24 0.39 2.81
N LEU A 124 4.74 0.68 4.02
CA LEU A 124 3.57 1.55 4.21
C LEU A 124 3.84 2.99 3.75
N ALA A 125 5.00 3.55 4.06
CA ALA A 125 5.40 4.88 3.60
C ALA A 125 5.44 4.97 2.07
N LEU A 126 6.04 3.98 1.41
CA LEU A 126 6.07 3.91 -0.05
C LEU A 126 4.68 3.76 -0.67
N CYS A 127 3.78 2.99 -0.05
CA CYS A 127 2.38 2.92 -0.48
C CYS A 127 1.70 4.29 -0.39
N GLN A 128 1.85 4.99 0.74
CA GLN A 128 1.28 6.32 0.93
C GLN A 128 1.85 7.31 -0.08
N ARG A 129 3.17 7.27 -0.34
CA ARG A 129 3.83 8.08 -1.37
C ARG A 129 3.24 7.82 -2.75
N GLY A 130 3.08 6.56 -3.12
CA GLY A 130 2.46 6.17 -4.39
C GLY A 130 1.05 6.73 -4.57
N VAL A 131 0.22 6.67 -3.52
CA VAL A 131 -1.14 7.23 -3.53
C VAL A 131 -1.13 8.74 -3.73
N LEU A 132 -0.24 9.47 -3.04
CA LEU A 132 -0.12 10.93 -3.17
C LEU A 132 0.41 11.36 -4.54
N LEU A 133 1.40 10.64 -5.07
CA LEU A 133 1.94 10.89 -6.40
C LEU A 133 0.87 10.65 -7.48
N ARG A 134 0.09 9.57 -7.36
CA ARG A 134 -1.03 9.30 -8.26
C ARG A 134 -2.10 10.40 -8.20
N LYS A 135 -2.44 10.89 -7.01
CA LYS A 135 -3.36 12.04 -6.83
C LYS A 135 -2.87 13.29 -7.56
N ARG A 136 -1.54 13.47 -7.66
CA ARG A 136 -0.89 14.59 -8.38
C ARG A 136 -0.72 14.34 -9.89
N GLY A 137 -1.13 13.18 -10.40
CA GLY A 137 -0.96 12.80 -11.81
C GLY A 137 0.47 12.37 -12.18
N ALA A 138 1.35 12.16 -11.20
CA ALA A 138 2.72 11.66 -11.40
C ALA A 138 2.74 10.12 -11.45
N ASP A 139 2.05 9.54 -12.44
CA ASP A 139 1.80 8.10 -12.52
C ASP A 139 3.09 7.27 -12.63
N GLY A 140 4.12 7.77 -13.31
CA GLY A 140 5.42 7.10 -13.41
C GLY A 140 6.09 6.93 -12.05
N ASP A 141 6.15 8.01 -11.26
CA ASP A 141 6.74 8.02 -9.92
C ASP A 141 5.88 7.23 -8.93
N ALA A 142 4.56 7.33 -9.05
CA ALA A 142 3.62 6.55 -8.24
C ALA A 142 3.84 5.05 -8.46
N ARG A 143 3.94 4.60 -9.71
CA ARG A 143 4.23 3.22 -10.07
C ARG A 143 5.58 2.76 -9.52
N ALA A 144 6.61 3.58 -9.59
CA ALA A 144 7.93 3.28 -9.02
C ALA A 144 7.86 3.09 -7.49
N ALA A 145 7.12 3.96 -6.79
CA ALA A 145 6.90 3.84 -5.35
C ALA A 145 6.13 2.56 -4.98
N PHE A 146 5.04 2.24 -5.69
CA PHE A 146 4.30 1.00 -5.48
C PHE A 146 5.13 -0.24 -5.80
N THR A 147 5.98 -0.20 -6.84
CA THR A 147 6.87 -1.32 -7.16
C THR A 147 7.84 -1.61 -6.01
N GLN A 148 8.43 -0.57 -5.41
CA GLN A 148 9.29 -0.72 -4.25
C GLN A 148 8.52 -1.30 -3.04
N ALA A 149 7.32 -0.79 -2.77
CA ALA A 149 6.48 -1.30 -1.68
C ALA A 149 6.06 -2.78 -1.91
N ALA A 150 5.76 -3.15 -3.15
CA ALA A 150 5.44 -4.53 -3.54
C ALA A 150 6.61 -5.49 -3.30
N HIS A 151 7.85 -5.05 -3.59
CA HIS A 151 9.06 -5.81 -3.27
C HIS A 151 9.29 -5.99 -1.76
N LEU A 152 8.74 -5.09 -0.94
CA LEU A 152 8.76 -5.19 0.51
C LEU A 152 7.60 -6.02 1.08
N GLY A 153 6.74 -6.59 0.22
CA GLY A 153 5.69 -7.51 0.61
C GLY A 153 4.27 -6.92 0.69
N SER A 154 4.06 -5.66 0.28
CA SER A 154 2.72 -5.08 0.29
C SER A 154 1.84 -5.66 -0.81
N SER A 155 0.74 -6.32 -0.43
CA SER A 155 -0.29 -6.84 -1.34
C SER A 155 -1.03 -5.70 -2.06
N PHE A 156 -1.35 -4.64 -1.31
CA PHE A 156 -1.95 -3.43 -1.87
C PHE A 156 -1.10 -2.83 -2.99
N ALA A 157 0.22 -2.70 -2.76
CA ALA A 157 1.11 -2.15 -3.77
C ALA A 157 1.23 -3.04 -5.00
N LYS A 158 1.23 -4.38 -4.82
CA LYS A 158 1.21 -5.33 -5.94
C LYS A 158 -0.01 -5.10 -6.84
N LYS A 159 -1.20 -4.96 -6.24
CA LYS A 159 -2.44 -4.64 -6.98
C LYS A 159 -2.31 -3.31 -7.72
N GLN A 160 -1.82 -2.26 -7.05
CA GLN A 160 -1.66 -0.95 -7.69
C GLN A 160 -0.70 -0.99 -8.88
N VAL A 161 0.40 -1.75 -8.81
CA VAL A 161 1.34 -1.90 -9.94
C VAL A 161 0.66 -2.58 -11.14
N VAL A 162 -0.20 -3.58 -10.90
CA VAL A 162 -0.96 -4.25 -11.95
C VAL A 162 -2.00 -3.30 -12.56
N ASP A 163 -2.77 -2.61 -11.73
CA ASP A 163 -3.80 -1.66 -12.18
C ASP A 163 -3.23 -0.50 -12.99
N MET A 164 -2.02 -0.06 -12.64
CA MET A 164 -1.32 1.02 -13.33
C MET A 164 -0.53 0.55 -14.57
N ASN A 165 -0.65 -0.73 -14.95
CA ASN A 165 0.01 -1.24 -16.15
C ASN A 165 -0.87 -0.96 -17.38
N PRO A 166 -0.47 -0.04 -18.28
CA PRO A 166 -1.28 0.31 -19.44
C PRO A 166 -1.47 -0.86 -20.42
N TYR A 167 -0.52 -1.79 -20.43
CA TYR A 167 -0.61 -2.97 -21.29
C TYR A 167 -1.61 -3.99 -20.75
N ALA A 168 -1.75 -4.13 -19.43
CA ALA A 168 -2.74 -5.03 -18.83
C ALA A 168 -4.17 -4.57 -19.18
N ALA A 169 -4.46 -3.27 -19.06
CA ALA A 169 -5.75 -2.70 -19.44
C ALA A 169 -6.05 -2.91 -20.94
N LEU A 170 -5.08 -2.68 -21.80
CA LEU A 170 -5.21 -2.88 -23.25
C LEU A 170 -5.44 -4.36 -23.59
N CYS A 171 -4.66 -5.27 -23.00
CA CYS A 171 -4.82 -6.71 -23.21
C CYS A 171 -6.20 -7.20 -22.76
N ASN A 172 -6.69 -6.75 -21.60
CA ASN A 172 -8.01 -7.10 -21.11
C ASN A 172 -9.12 -6.57 -22.03
N GLN A 173 -8.97 -5.37 -22.56
CA GLN A 173 -9.89 -4.81 -23.53
C GLN A 173 -9.91 -5.62 -24.84
N MET A 174 -8.74 -5.95 -25.39
CA MET A 174 -8.62 -6.77 -26.58
C MET A 174 -9.21 -8.16 -26.38
N LEU A 175 -8.91 -8.80 -25.26
CA LEU A 175 -9.44 -10.12 -24.93
C LEU A 175 -10.97 -10.09 -24.82
N SER A 176 -11.53 -9.07 -24.16
CA SER A 176 -12.96 -8.86 -24.05
C SER A 176 -13.64 -8.66 -25.40
N GLN A 177 -13.00 -7.97 -26.35
CA GLN A 177 -13.51 -7.78 -27.73
C GLN A 177 -13.50 -9.10 -28.51
N VAL A 178 -12.41 -9.85 -28.44
CA VAL A 178 -12.30 -11.16 -29.08
C VAL A 178 -13.37 -12.13 -28.53
N MET A 179 -13.57 -12.17 -27.21
CA MET A 179 -14.57 -13.05 -26.60
C MET A 179 -16.04 -12.67 -26.95
N ARG A 180 -16.27 -11.39 -27.29
CA ARG A 180 -17.57 -10.92 -27.82
C ARG A 180 -17.75 -11.19 -29.33
N GLY A 181 -16.76 -11.78 -29.99
CA GLY A 181 -16.79 -12.06 -31.42
C GLY A 181 -16.58 -10.82 -32.30
N GLU A 182 -16.06 -9.74 -31.73
CA GLU A 182 -15.69 -8.56 -32.47
C GLU A 182 -14.37 -8.81 -33.19
N THR A 183 -14.41 -8.90 -34.55
CA THR A 183 -13.21 -9.21 -35.37
C THR A 183 -12.36 -7.98 -35.66
N ASP A 184 -12.91 -6.76 -35.50
CA ASP A 184 -12.21 -5.51 -35.73
C ASP A 184 -11.72 -4.93 -34.39
N ILE A 185 -10.48 -5.28 -34.02
CA ILE A 185 -9.82 -4.78 -32.81
C ILE A 185 -9.37 -3.33 -33.12
N LYS A 186 -10.06 -2.34 -32.51
CA LYS A 186 -9.62 -0.96 -32.51
C LYS A 186 -8.56 -0.75 -31.43
N LEU A 187 -7.32 -0.47 -31.84
CA LEU A 187 -6.20 -0.07 -30.99
C LEU A 187 -6.31 1.38 -30.57
#